data_5d1f425261042b46a737826348597778
#
_entry.id   5d1f425261042b46a737826348597778
#
_cell.length_a   1.000
_cell.length_b   1.000
_cell.length_c   1.000
_cell.angle_alpha   90.00
_cell.angle_beta   90.00
_cell.angle_gamma   90.00
#
_symmetry.space_group_name_H-M   'P 1'
#
loop_
_entity.id
_entity.type
_entity.pdbx_description
1 polymer ?
#
loop_
_entity_poly.entity_id
_entity_poly.type
_entity_poly.pdbx_seq_one_letter_code
_entity_poly.pdbx_strand_id
1 'polypeptide(L)'
;MKIIKRNGTTVNFDASKIYNAMHKEANSVYVVSEDLDSNLKRIARTIEAQLLKNGIDAITVSMVQALVEEKLLSAGYLHIAEHYISYRLQRDIERTDYKDKVIVHLRLEQVR
;
A
#
# COMPACT_ATOMS: atom_id res chain seq x y z
N MET A 1 11.58 2.18 -13.81
CA MET A 1 11.54 1.93 -12.34
C MET A 1 10.85 0.60 -12.06
N LYS A 2 11.41 -0.17 -11.17
CA LYS A 2 10.93 -1.53 -10.88
C LYS A 2 10.36 -1.62 -9.46
N ILE A 3 9.34 -2.45 -9.29
CA ILE A 3 8.82 -2.85 -7.99
C ILE A 3 9.40 -4.22 -7.65
N ILE A 4 9.98 -4.33 -6.46
CA ILE A 4 10.49 -5.59 -5.92
C ILE A 4 9.38 -6.22 -5.08
N LYS A 5 8.85 -7.35 -5.55
CA LYS A 5 7.80 -8.08 -4.85
C LYS A 5 8.37 -8.83 -3.64
N ARG A 6 7.49 -9.27 -2.75
CA ARG A 6 7.89 -9.97 -1.52
C ARG A 6 8.68 -11.26 -1.77
N ASN A 7 8.42 -11.91 -2.90
CA ASN A 7 9.15 -13.13 -3.30
C ASN A 7 10.48 -12.82 -4.01
N GLY A 8 10.89 -11.57 -4.09
CA GLY A 8 12.13 -11.14 -4.73
C GLY A 8 12.04 -10.91 -6.23
N THR A 9 10.92 -11.24 -6.87
CA THR A 9 10.73 -10.95 -8.29
C THR A 9 10.43 -9.48 -8.51
N THR A 10 10.68 -8.98 -9.72
CA THR A 10 10.45 -7.58 -10.06
C THR A 10 9.40 -7.44 -11.15
N VAL A 11 8.65 -6.34 -11.06
CA VAL A 11 7.70 -5.93 -12.10
C VAL A 11 7.88 -4.44 -12.37
N ASN A 12 7.37 -3.95 -13.48
CA ASN A 12 7.41 -2.52 -13.77
C ASN A 12 6.49 -1.77 -12.82
N PHE A 13 6.94 -0.59 -12.39
CA PHE A 13 6.11 0.32 -11.63
C PHE A 13 4.92 0.78 -12.50
N ASP A 14 3.73 0.75 -11.93
CA ASP A 14 2.51 1.14 -12.62
C ASP A 14 1.62 1.93 -11.65
N ALA A 15 1.55 3.24 -11.85
CA ALA A 15 0.77 4.13 -11.01
C ALA A 15 -0.72 3.80 -11.02
N SER A 16 -1.23 3.20 -12.10
CA SER A 16 -2.64 2.81 -12.16
C SER A 16 -3.00 1.73 -11.15
N LYS A 17 -2.06 0.84 -10.83
CA LYS A 17 -2.26 -0.19 -9.81
C LYS A 17 -2.35 0.42 -8.41
N ILE A 18 -1.56 1.46 -8.14
CA ILE A 18 -1.63 2.22 -6.89
C ILE A 18 -2.99 2.91 -6.78
N TYR A 19 -3.39 3.59 -7.83
CA TYR A 19 -4.69 4.24 -7.90
C TYR A 19 -5.83 3.23 -7.67
N ASN A 20 -5.81 2.10 -8.35
CA ASN A 20 -6.85 1.08 -8.24
C ASN A 20 -6.96 0.53 -6.81
N ALA A 21 -5.83 0.34 -6.13
CA ALA A 21 -5.82 -0.11 -4.75
C ALA A 21 -6.46 0.92 -3.81
N MET A 22 -6.12 2.20 -3.97
CA MET A 22 -6.71 3.28 -3.19
C MET A 22 -8.21 3.43 -3.49
N HIS A 23 -8.59 3.37 -4.76
CA HIS A 23 -9.99 3.49 -5.17
C HIS A 23 -10.83 2.38 -4.58
N LYS A 24 -10.33 1.15 -4.58
CA LYS A 24 -11.02 0.00 -3.99
C LYS A 24 -11.31 0.24 -2.50
N GLU A 25 -10.33 0.73 -1.76
CA GLU A 25 -10.50 1.00 -0.34
C GLU A 25 -11.41 2.21 -0.08
N ALA A 26 -11.31 3.25 -0.90
CA ALA A 26 -12.21 4.40 -0.84
C ALA A 26 -13.65 3.97 -1.08
N ASN A 27 -13.87 3.09 -2.04
CA ASN A 27 -15.20 2.59 -2.39
C ASN A 27 -15.82 1.73 -1.29
N SER A 28 -15.00 1.16 -0.42
CA SER A 28 -15.47 0.42 0.76
C SER A 28 -15.96 1.35 1.88
N VAL A 29 -15.52 2.60 1.87
CA VAL A 29 -15.84 3.60 2.93
C VAL A 29 -16.91 4.57 2.46
N TYR A 30 -16.82 5.02 1.20
CA TYR A 30 -17.66 6.08 0.65
C TYR A 30 -18.20 5.72 -0.73
N VAL A 31 -19.20 6.49 -1.18
CA VAL A 31 -19.48 6.60 -2.60
C VAL A 31 -18.44 7.55 -3.17
N VAL A 32 -17.58 7.07 -4.05
CA VAL A 32 -16.46 7.85 -4.57
C VAL A 32 -16.98 8.92 -5.52
N SER A 33 -16.81 10.20 -5.15
CA SER A 33 -17.13 11.35 -5.98
C SER A 33 -16.07 11.55 -7.06
N GLU A 34 -16.38 12.37 -8.06
CA GLU A 34 -15.40 12.73 -9.08
C GLU A 34 -14.19 13.46 -8.49
N ASP A 35 -14.42 14.32 -7.50
CA ASP A 35 -13.34 15.05 -6.82
C ASP A 35 -12.42 14.11 -6.06
N LEU A 36 -13.00 13.16 -5.32
CA LEU A 36 -12.21 12.17 -4.61
C LEU A 36 -11.42 11.31 -5.59
N ASP A 37 -12.07 10.84 -6.65
CA ASP A 37 -11.41 10.05 -7.68
C ASP A 37 -10.22 10.78 -8.29
N SER A 38 -10.40 12.07 -8.64
CA SER A 38 -9.33 12.91 -9.18
C SER A 38 -8.18 13.07 -8.20
N ASN A 39 -8.48 13.21 -6.91
CA ASN A 39 -7.47 13.34 -5.87
C ASN A 39 -6.67 12.05 -5.68
N LEU A 40 -7.34 10.90 -5.76
CA LEU A 40 -6.65 9.60 -5.68
C LEU A 40 -5.71 9.40 -6.88
N LYS A 41 -6.14 9.79 -8.07
CA LYS A 41 -5.28 9.76 -9.27
C LYS A 41 -4.07 10.66 -9.09
N ARG A 42 -4.27 11.84 -8.53
CA ARG A 42 -3.18 12.79 -8.25
C ARG A 42 -2.18 12.22 -7.27
N ILE A 43 -2.64 11.56 -6.21
CA ILE A 43 -1.78 10.92 -5.23
C ILE A 43 -0.89 9.87 -5.91
N ALA A 44 -1.46 9.01 -6.73
CA ALA A 44 -0.69 7.98 -7.44
C ALA A 44 0.37 8.60 -8.34
N ARG A 45 0.04 9.64 -9.10
CA ARG A 45 0.98 10.35 -9.96
C ARG A 45 2.07 11.06 -9.16
N THR A 46 1.73 11.63 -8.02
CA THR A 46 2.68 12.31 -7.15
C THR A 46 3.71 11.33 -6.61
N ILE A 47 3.28 10.15 -6.19
CA ILE A 47 4.20 9.11 -5.74
C ILE A 47 5.18 8.73 -6.85
N GLU A 48 4.69 8.46 -8.04
CA GLU A 48 5.54 8.14 -9.19
C GLU A 48 6.53 9.25 -9.49
N ALA A 49 6.04 10.49 -9.56
CA ALA A 49 6.88 11.64 -9.85
C ALA A 49 7.98 11.84 -8.80
N GLN A 50 7.68 11.67 -7.52
CA GLN A 50 8.67 11.78 -6.45
C GLN A 50 9.74 10.72 -6.54
N LEU A 51 9.36 9.49 -6.83
CA LEU A 51 10.30 8.38 -6.96
C LEU A 51 11.23 8.59 -8.16
N LEU A 52 10.68 9.01 -9.30
CA LEU A 52 11.48 9.29 -10.48
C LEU A 52 12.42 10.48 -10.25
N LYS A 53 11.94 11.54 -9.62
CA LYS A 53 12.74 12.73 -9.29
C LYS A 53 13.92 12.40 -8.41
N ASN A 54 13.74 11.46 -7.48
CA ASN A 54 14.79 11.02 -6.56
C ASN A 54 15.73 9.97 -7.17
N GLY A 55 15.55 9.65 -8.45
CA GLY A 55 16.42 8.69 -9.15
C GLY A 55 16.24 7.24 -8.68
N ILE A 56 15.06 6.90 -8.20
CA ILE A 56 14.78 5.55 -7.69
C ILE A 56 14.59 4.60 -8.87
N ASP A 57 15.48 3.61 -9.00
CA ASP A 57 15.40 2.59 -10.05
C ASP A 57 14.55 1.40 -9.63
N ALA A 58 14.55 1.07 -8.35
CA ALA A 58 13.77 -0.04 -7.80
C ALA A 58 13.31 0.29 -6.38
N ILE A 59 12.12 -0.17 -6.03
CA ILE A 59 11.54 0.07 -4.72
C ILE A 59 10.72 -1.16 -4.31
N THR A 60 10.72 -1.49 -3.04
CA THR A 60 9.93 -2.63 -2.54
C THR A 60 8.44 -2.28 -2.46
N VAL A 61 7.60 -3.31 -2.57
CA VAL A 61 6.14 -3.16 -2.38
C VAL A 61 5.85 -2.53 -1.02
N SER A 62 6.55 -2.95 0.03
CA SER A 62 6.33 -2.40 1.38
C SER A 62 6.59 -0.90 1.45
N MET A 63 7.62 -0.41 0.77
CA MET A 63 7.91 1.03 0.75
C MET A 63 6.86 1.80 -0.05
N VAL A 64 6.38 1.25 -1.17
CA VAL A 64 5.30 1.86 -1.94
C VAL A 64 4.05 1.97 -1.08
N GLN A 65 3.70 0.91 -0.37
CA GLN A 65 2.54 0.90 0.53
C GLN A 65 2.67 1.95 1.63
N ALA A 66 3.86 2.10 2.21
CA ALA A 66 4.11 3.13 3.22
C ALA A 66 3.92 4.54 2.65
N LEU A 67 4.36 4.78 1.41
CA LEU A 67 4.16 6.06 0.74
C LEU A 67 2.67 6.34 0.47
N VAL A 68 1.92 5.33 0.06
CA VAL A 68 0.47 5.46 -0.15
C VAL A 68 -0.22 5.84 1.16
N GLU A 69 0.09 5.15 2.25
CA GLU A 69 -0.46 5.42 3.57
C GLU A 69 -0.16 6.85 4.01
N GLU A 70 1.09 7.28 3.85
CA GLU A 70 1.52 8.63 4.19
C GLU A 70 0.76 9.69 3.39
N LYS A 71 0.60 9.49 2.09
CA LYS A 71 -0.10 10.45 1.22
C LYS A 71 -1.59 10.52 1.53
N LEU A 72 -2.23 9.39 1.82
CA LEU A 72 -3.64 9.38 2.22
C LEU A 72 -3.85 10.12 3.54
N LEU A 73 -2.98 9.88 4.51
CA LEU A 73 -3.03 10.57 5.80
C LEU A 73 -2.79 12.08 5.65
N SER A 74 -1.79 12.47 4.87
CA SER A 74 -1.47 13.88 4.61
C SER A 74 -2.59 14.62 3.90
N ALA A 75 -3.34 13.92 3.06
CA ALA A 75 -4.49 14.49 2.37
C ALA A 75 -5.76 14.55 3.25
N GLY A 76 -5.70 14.01 4.47
CA GLY A 76 -6.83 14.00 5.38
C GLY A 76 -7.81 12.84 5.18
N TYR A 77 -7.46 11.86 4.38
CA TYR A 77 -8.31 10.70 4.10
C TYR A 77 -8.08 9.59 5.12
N LEU A 78 -8.39 9.88 6.40
CA LEU A 78 -8.09 8.98 7.52
C LEU A 78 -8.78 7.63 7.39
N HIS A 79 -10.06 7.63 7.03
CA HIS A 79 -10.84 6.38 6.93
C HIS A 79 -10.38 5.51 5.77
N ILE A 80 -10.02 6.13 4.65
CA ILE A 80 -9.47 5.40 3.50
C ILE A 80 -8.11 4.80 3.89
N ALA A 81 -7.27 5.58 4.57
CA ALA A 81 -5.97 5.11 5.04
C ALA A 81 -6.13 3.94 6.01
N GLU A 82 -7.06 4.01 6.95
CA GLU A 82 -7.33 2.92 7.90
C GLU A 82 -7.72 1.63 7.18
N HIS A 83 -8.62 1.72 6.20
CA HIS A 83 -9.02 0.57 5.40
C HIS A 83 -7.86 0.01 4.58
N TYR A 84 -7.08 0.89 3.98
CA TYR A 84 -5.91 0.48 3.20
C TYR A 84 -4.90 -0.27 4.06
N ILE A 85 -4.60 0.26 5.25
CA ILE A 85 -3.65 -0.35 6.20
C ILE A 85 -4.19 -1.70 6.69
N SER A 86 -5.45 -1.76 7.08
CA SER A 86 -6.08 -2.99 7.56
C SER A 86 -6.07 -4.09 6.50
N TYR A 87 -6.40 -3.74 5.25
CA TYR A 87 -6.39 -4.68 4.15
C TYR A 87 -4.98 -5.20 3.88
N ARG A 88 -4.01 -4.30 3.87
CA ARG A 88 -2.60 -4.66 3.66
C ARG A 88 -2.12 -5.63 4.74
N LEU A 89 -2.40 -5.33 6.00
CA LEU A 89 -1.99 -6.18 7.13
C LEU A 89 -2.65 -7.56 7.04
N GLN A 90 -3.93 -7.62 6.69
CA GLN A 90 -4.63 -8.87 6.50
C GLN A 90 -4.01 -9.70 5.38
N ARG A 91 -3.70 -9.05 4.25
CA ARG A 91 -3.05 -9.72 3.12
C ARG A 91 -1.66 -10.22 3.48
N ASP A 92 -0.92 -9.49 4.28
CA ASP A 92 0.40 -9.91 4.76
C ASP A 92 0.31 -11.15 5.63
N ILE A 93 -0.66 -11.20 6.52
CA ILE A 93 -0.92 -12.37 7.36
C ILE A 93 -1.29 -13.59 6.51
N GLU A 94 -2.18 -13.41 5.53
CA GLU A 94 -2.62 -14.49 4.64
C GLU A 94 -1.48 -15.05 3.78
N ARG A 95 -0.53 -14.19 3.38
CA ARG A 95 0.63 -14.59 2.57
C ARG A 95 1.73 -15.25 3.38
N THR A 96 1.71 -15.07 4.70
CA THR A 96 2.70 -15.69 5.58
C THR A 96 2.52 -17.20 5.54
N ASP A 97 3.62 -17.94 5.35
CA ASP A 97 3.61 -19.39 5.43
C ASP A 97 3.08 -19.81 6.80
N TYR A 98 2.36 -20.90 6.83
CA TYR A 98 1.82 -21.46 8.07
C TYR A 98 2.88 -21.57 9.18
N LYS A 99 4.07 -22.00 8.81
CA LYS A 99 5.21 -22.09 9.72
C LYS A 99 5.56 -20.75 10.35
N ASP A 100 5.54 -19.69 9.56
CA ASP A 100 5.83 -18.33 10.03
C ASP A 100 4.71 -17.81 10.94
N LYS A 101 3.47 -18.15 10.64
CA LYS A 101 2.33 -17.80 11.50
C LYS A 101 2.46 -18.44 12.88
N VAL A 102 2.88 -19.68 12.94
CA VAL A 102 3.11 -20.38 14.21
C VAL A 102 4.23 -19.72 15.00
N ILE A 103 5.33 -19.35 14.35
CA ILE A 103 6.45 -18.66 15.00
C ILE A 103 6.00 -17.31 15.57
N VAL A 104 5.25 -16.53 14.81
CA VAL A 104 4.73 -15.23 15.28
C VAL A 104 3.83 -15.43 16.49
N HIS A 105 2.97 -16.42 16.47
CA HIS A 105 2.08 -16.73 17.57
C HIS A 105 2.87 -17.08 18.85
N LEU A 106 3.89 -17.92 18.71
CA LEU A 106 4.75 -18.30 19.84
C LEU A 106 5.50 -17.09 20.41
N ARG A 107 5.96 -16.17 19.58
CA ARG A 107 6.60 -14.94 20.04
C ARG A 107 5.67 -14.06 20.84
N LEU A 108 4.42 -13.94 20.40
CA LEU A 108 3.41 -13.18 21.14
C LEU A 108 3.13 -13.79 22.51
N GLU A 109 3.10 -15.10 22.61
CA GLU A 109 2.92 -15.79 23.89
C GLU A 109 4.11 -15.55 24.82
N GLN A 110 5.33 -15.51 24.30
CA GLN A 110 6.53 -15.26 25.09
C GLN A 110 6.60 -13.83 25.64
N VAL A 111 6.02 -12.88 24.96
CA VAL A 111 6.03 -11.47 25.38
C VAL A 111 5.02 -11.22 26.50
N ARG A 112 4.03 -12.06 26.63
CA ARG A 112 3.05 -11.98 27.69
C ARG A 112 3.63 -12.54 29.00
#